data_ad987f0580f389078d4e9d90ceeb9595
#
_entry.id   ad987f0580f389078d4e9d90ceeb9595
#
_cell.length_a   1.000
_cell.length_b   1.000
_cell.length_c   1.000
_cell.angle_alpha   90.00
_cell.angle_beta   90.00
_cell.angle_gamma   90.00
#
_symmetry.space_group_name_H-M   'P 1'
#
loop_
_entity.id
_entity.type
_entity.pdbx_description
1 polymer ?
#
loop_
_entity_poly.entity_id
_entity_poly.type
_entity_poly.pdbx_seq_one_letter_code
_entity_poly.pdbx_strand_id
1 'polypeptide(L)' 'VAGAWFTIYDLNEQAQERLDTIIEQMKATEGVTEELKRTSQMEWVQRCNNIHNRAEEIVLHEIIYS' A
#
# COMPACT_ATOMS: atom_id res chain seq x y z
N VAL A 1 24.17 -13.40 13.15
CA VAL A 1 22.84 -13.95 13.28
C VAL A 1 21.85 -12.87 13.69
N ALA A 2 22.21 -12.07 14.69
CA ALA A 2 21.37 -10.95 15.13
C ALA A 2 21.21 -9.90 14.04
N GLY A 3 22.23 -9.68 13.22
CA GLY A 3 22.20 -8.75 12.12
C GLY A 3 21.22 -9.13 11.03
N ALA A 4 21.08 -10.44 10.76
CA ALA A 4 20.15 -10.93 9.74
C ALA A 4 18.69 -10.66 10.15
N TRP A 5 18.37 -10.83 11.42
CA TRP A 5 17.05 -10.53 11.94
C TRP A 5 16.70 -9.04 11.81
N PHE A 6 17.66 -8.20 12.13
CA PHE A 6 17.49 -6.75 12.01
C PHE A 6 17.23 -6.33 10.58
N THR A 7 17.93 -6.92 9.64
CA THR A 7 17.75 -6.60 8.23
C THR A 7 16.36 -6.94 7.73
N ILE A 8 15.82 -8.10 8.16
CA ILE A 8 14.48 -8.52 7.77
C ILE A 8 13.41 -7.58 8.35
N TYR A 9 13.56 -7.18 9.61
CA TYR A 9 12.64 -6.25 10.26
C TYR A 9 12.68 -4.87 9.59
N ASP A 10 13.87 -4.37 9.27
CA ASP A 10 14.04 -3.09 8.58
C ASP A 10 13.36 -3.10 7.23
N LEU A 11 13.55 -4.18 6.46
CA LEU A 11 12.92 -4.32 5.16
C LEU A 11 11.38 -4.33 5.26
N ASN A 12 10.86 -5.01 6.27
CA ASN A 12 9.41 -5.05 6.50
C ASN A 12 8.85 -3.68 6.85
N GLU A 13 9.52 -2.93 7.72
CA GLU A 13 9.11 -1.58 8.08
C GLU A 13 9.14 -0.64 6.89
N GLN A 14 10.22 -0.67 6.13
CA GLN A 14 10.36 0.16 4.93
C GLN A 14 9.31 -0.18 3.89
N ALA A 15 9.06 -1.46 3.68
CA ALA A 15 8.04 -1.92 2.75
C ALA A 15 6.65 -1.46 3.18
N GLN A 16 6.34 -1.54 4.47
CA GLN A 16 5.05 -1.13 5.01
C GLN A 16 4.85 0.37 4.87
N GLU A 17 5.85 1.16 5.21
CA GLU A 17 5.79 2.62 5.06
C GLU A 17 5.61 3.04 3.60
N ARG A 18 6.34 2.38 2.71
CA ARG A 18 6.24 2.63 1.28
C ARG A 18 4.85 2.28 0.75
N LEU A 19 4.34 1.15 1.19
CA LEU A 19 3.00 0.69 0.83
C LEU A 19 1.94 1.69 1.26
N ASP A 20 2.00 2.15 2.50
CA ASP A 20 1.06 3.12 3.04
C ASP A 20 1.10 4.43 2.26
N THR A 21 2.29 4.91 1.93
CA THR A 21 2.47 6.14 1.16
C THR A 21 1.87 6.02 -0.23
N ILE A 22 2.14 4.91 -0.91
CA ILE A 22 1.62 4.66 -2.26
C ILE A 22 0.09 4.57 -2.23
N ILE A 23 -0.46 3.87 -1.24
CA ILE A 23 -1.91 3.74 -1.08
C ILE A 23 -2.56 5.11 -0.87
N GLU A 24 -2.00 5.95 -0.01
CA GLU A 24 -2.51 7.29 0.23
C GLU A 24 -2.48 8.15 -1.03
N GLN A 25 -1.38 8.10 -1.77
CA GLN A 25 -1.25 8.85 -3.02
C GLN A 25 -2.26 8.38 -4.07
N MET A 26 -2.44 7.09 -4.20
CA MET A 26 -3.41 6.51 -5.13
C MET A 26 -4.83 6.87 -4.76
N LYS A 27 -5.17 6.83 -3.47
CA LYS A 27 -6.49 7.22 -3.00
C LYS A 27 -6.79 8.68 -3.34
N ALA A 28 -5.83 9.56 -3.12
CA ALA A 28 -5.98 10.97 -3.45
C ALA A 28 -6.17 11.17 -4.96
N THR A 29 -5.40 10.45 -5.77
CA THR A 29 -5.46 10.57 -7.23
C THR A 29 -6.77 10.03 -7.79
N GLU A 30 -7.28 8.93 -7.25
CA GLU A 30 -8.51 8.29 -7.73
C GLU A 30 -9.77 8.82 -7.05
N GLY A 31 -9.63 9.74 -6.09
CA GLY A 31 -10.77 10.32 -5.39
C GLY A 31 -11.47 9.38 -4.43
N VAL A 32 -10.73 8.44 -3.86
CA VAL A 32 -11.26 7.51 -2.86
C VAL A 32 -11.27 8.22 -1.51
N THR A 33 -12.38 8.84 -1.18
CA THR A 33 -12.53 9.69 0.00
C THR A 33 -13.55 9.10 0.97
N GLU A 34 -13.62 9.71 2.17
CA GLU A 34 -14.65 9.38 3.16
C GLU A 34 -16.06 9.62 2.62
N GLU A 35 -16.21 10.60 1.76
CA GLU A 35 -17.48 10.90 1.12
C GLU A 35 -17.94 9.76 0.22
N LEU A 36 -17.03 9.18 -0.54
CA LEU A 36 -17.33 8.01 -1.36
C LEU A 36 -17.77 6.83 -0.50
N LYS A 37 -17.10 6.63 0.63
CA LYS A 37 -17.46 5.58 1.59
C LYS A 37 -18.89 5.73 2.08
N ARG A 38 -19.35 6.96 2.32
CA ARG A 38 -20.70 7.24 2.78
C ARG A 38 -21.75 7.06 1.69
N THR A 39 -21.44 7.47 0.46
CA THR A 39 -22.38 7.40 -0.64
C THR A 39 -22.44 6.04 -1.31
N SER A 40 -21.32 5.34 -1.41
CA SER A 40 -21.24 4.05 -2.09
C SER A 40 -20.18 3.17 -1.45
N GLN A 41 -20.56 2.50 -0.38
CA GLN A 41 -19.63 1.66 0.40
C GLN A 41 -19.02 0.54 -0.43
N MET A 42 -19.80 -0.11 -1.27
CA MET A 42 -19.33 -1.22 -2.11
C MET A 42 -18.27 -0.74 -3.11
N GLU A 43 -18.51 0.38 -3.75
CA GLU A 43 -17.57 0.98 -4.68
C GLU A 43 -16.28 1.39 -3.96
N TRP A 44 -16.41 1.97 -2.78
CA TRP A 44 -15.27 2.36 -1.96
C TRP A 44 -14.39 1.15 -1.62
N VAL A 45 -15.02 0.04 -1.20
CA VAL A 45 -14.30 -1.19 -0.86
C VAL A 45 -13.58 -1.75 -2.09
N GLN A 46 -14.25 -1.78 -3.23
CA GLN A 46 -13.65 -2.29 -4.47
C GLN A 46 -12.46 -1.45 -4.91
N ARG A 47 -12.58 -0.13 -4.84
CA ARG A 47 -11.48 0.76 -5.20
C ARG A 47 -10.31 0.64 -4.25
N CYS A 48 -10.57 0.54 -2.94
CA CYS A 48 -9.53 0.30 -1.95
C CYS A 48 -8.80 -1.01 -2.20
N ASN A 49 -9.53 -2.06 -2.51
CA ASN A 49 -8.95 -3.36 -2.82
C ASN A 49 -8.03 -3.30 -4.05
N ASN A 50 -8.49 -2.66 -5.12
CA ASN A 50 -7.70 -2.49 -6.33
C ASN A 50 -6.43 -1.69 -6.08
N ILE A 51 -6.56 -0.59 -5.32
CA ILE A 51 -5.42 0.24 -4.95
C ILE A 51 -4.42 -0.55 -4.13
N HIS A 52 -4.91 -1.30 -3.15
CA HIS A 52 -4.06 -2.11 -2.29
C HIS A 52 -3.27 -3.15 -3.10
N ASN A 53 -3.93 -3.83 -4.02
CA ASN A 53 -3.28 -4.82 -4.88
C ASN A 53 -2.22 -4.20 -5.77
N ARG A 54 -2.50 -3.06 -6.36
CA ARG A 54 -1.53 -2.33 -7.20
C ARG A 54 -0.34 -1.85 -6.38
N ALA A 55 -0.60 -1.32 -5.19
CA ALA A 55 0.46 -0.84 -4.31
C ALA A 55 1.36 -1.99 -3.87
N GLU A 56 0.80 -3.14 -3.54
CA GLU A 56 1.57 -4.33 -3.18
C GLU A 56 2.47 -4.78 -4.34
N GLU A 57 1.94 -4.80 -5.55
CA GLU A 57 2.72 -5.16 -6.73
C GLU A 57 3.90 -4.21 -6.94
N ILE A 58 3.68 -2.91 -6.78
CA ILE A 58 4.73 -1.90 -6.92
C ILE A 58 5.82 -2.10 -5.88
N VAL A 59 5.44 -2.29 -4.62
CA VAL A 59 6.39 -2.47 -3.53
C VAL A 59 7.18 -3.76 -3.70
N LEU A 60 6.52 -4.86 -4.04
CA LEU A 60 7.19 -6.13 -4.28
C LEU A 60 8.17 -6.03 -5.45
N HIS A 61 7.78 -5.35 -6.51
CA HIS A 61 8.63 -5.14 -7.66
C HIS A 61 9.89 -4.34 -7.28
N GLU A 62 9.73 -3.29 -6.49
CA GLU A 62 10.85 -2.49 -6.02
C GLU A 62 11.82 -3.31 -5.15
N ILE A 63 11.29 -4.14 -4.28
CA ILE A 63 12.10 -4.97 -3.38
C ILE A 63 12.87 -6.03 -4.16
N ILE A 64 12.21 -6.69 -5.12
CA ILE A 64 12.81 -7.78 -5.88
C ILE A 64 13.82 -7.28 -6.90
N TYR A 65 13.55 -6.15 -7.54
CA TYR A 65 14.36 -5.64 -8.66
C TYR A 65 15.22 -4.43 -8.31
N SER A 66 15.26 -4.04 -7.05
CA SER A 66 16.10 -2.88 -6.66
C SER A 66 17.60 -3.23 -6.44
#